data_3a60049c53733620b3a5526148ee0e54
#
_entry.id   3a60049c53733620b3a5526148ee0e54
#
_cell.length_a   1.000
_cell.length_b   1.000
_cell.length_c   1.000
_cell.angle_alpha   90.00
_cell.angle_beta   90.00
_cell.angle_gamma   90.00
#
_symmetry.space_group_name_H-M   'P 1'
#
loop_
_entity.id
_entity.type
_entity.pdbx_description
1 polymer ?
#
loop_
_entity_poly.entity_id
_entity_poly.type
_entity_poly.pdbx_seq_one_letter_code
_entity_poly.pdbx_strand_id
1 'polypeptide(L)'
;LSYEVKGVNALYLSESDSQGKGGSSAGRFDIGPERVLPRHDLLWSGPYTGEVTGNREAKFTSGKDEASGFQIVREFKLAVKGTHLRIKQTVINVSDKTSQVCYWCRTFVHGQGICVVPVTEYSRMPRKHVIYENGTTVNFLPEDEKISQREGFVLVEGPPRKPKLGFDSKAGWMAYLMRNDQ
;
A
#
# COMPACT_ATOMS: atom_id res chain seq x y z
N LEU A 1 -7.53 -0.16 -13.94
CA LEU A 1 -6.36 0.53 -13.39
C LEU A 1 -5.13 -0.33 -13.63
N SER A 2 -4.12 0.20 -14.32
CA SER A 2 -2.88 -0.55 -14.58
C SER A 2 -1.66 0.36 -14.43
N TYR A 3 -0.54 -0.25 -14.11
CA TYR A 3 0.78 0.33 -14.23
C TYR A 3 1.64 -0.66 -15.03
N GLU A 4 1.75 -0.39 -16.31
CA GLU A 4 2.35 -1.32 -17.27
C GLU A 4 3.80 -0.95 -17.58
N VAL A 5 4.65 -1.95 -17.54
CA VAL A 5 6.05 -1.87 -17.93
C VAL A 5 6.32 -2.97 -18.95
N LYS A 6 6.70 -2.60 -20.17
CA LYS A 6 6.93 -3.55 -21.28
C LYS A 6 5.75 -4.50 -21.53
N GLY A 7 4.51 -3.97 -21.41
CA GLY A 7 3.29 -4.75 -21.63
C GLY A 7 2.84 -5.62 -20.45
N VAL A 8 3.54 -5.59 -19.33
CA VAL A 8 3.17 -6.33 -18.11
C VAL A 8 2.61 -5.35 -17.08
N ASN A 9 1.39 -5.60 -16.60
CA ASN A 9 0.83 -4.84 -15.51
C ASN A 9 1.46 -5.30 -14.18
N ALA A 10 2.13 -4.39 -13.49
CA ALA A 10 2.75 -4.65 -12.19
C ALA A 10 1.75 -4.76 -11.05
N LEU A 11 0.53 -4.27 -11.25
CA LEU A 11 -0.51 -4.24 -10.22
C LEU A 11 -1.48 -5.42 -10.38
N TYR A 12 -1.86 -6.00 -9.26
CA TYR A 12 -2.92 -7.02 -9.26
C TYR A 12 -4.27 -6.38 -9.59
N LEU A 13 -5.01 -6.97 -10.53
CA LEU A 13 -6.37 -6.64 -10.87
C LEU A 13 -7.27 -7.83 -10.55
N SER A 14 -8.22 -7.67 -9.62
CA SER A 14 -9.15 -8.75 -9.30
C SER A 14 -10.12 -8.99 -10.46
N GLU A 15 -10.47 -10.24 -10.71
CA GLU A 15 -11.44 -10.60 -11.74
C GLU A 15 -12.82 -9.98 -11.47
N SER A 16 -13.26 -9.99 -10.21
CA SER A 16 -14.54 -9.36 -9.81
C SER A 16 -14.57 -7.88 -10.12
N ASP A 17 -13.47 -7.18 -9.91
CA ASP A 17 -13.35 -5.74 -10.15
C ASP A 17 -13.30 -5.44 -11.66
N SER A 18 -12.60 -6.27 -12.43
CA SER A 18 -12.58 -6.16 -13.89
C SER A 18 -13.96 -6.37 -14.54
N GLN A 19 -14.85 -7.11 -13.87
CA GLN A 19 -16.24 -7.33 -14.27
C GLN A 19 -17.22 -6.28 -13.70
N GLY A 20 -16.72 -5.24 -13.01
CA GLY A 20 -17.56 -4.21 -12.38
C GLY A 20 -18.35 -4.69 -11.16
N LYS A 21 -18.00 -5.85 -10.60
CA LYS A 21 -18.68 -6.44 -9.42
C LYS A 21 -18.06 -6.00 -8.08
N GLY A 22 -17.10 -5.09 -8.13
CA GLY A 22 -16.29 -4.71 -6.97
C GLY A 22 -15.25 -5.77 -6.60
N GLY A 23 -14.17 -5.33 -6.00
CA GLY A 23 -13.06 -6.19 -5.60
C GLY A 23 -11.89 -5.38 -5.09
N SER A 24 -10.74 -6.05 -4.95
CA SER A 24 -9.49 -5.40 -4.54
C SER A 24 -8.51 -5.40 -5.70
N SER A 25 -8.33 -4.25 -6.35
CA SER A 25 -7.40 -4.07 -7.44
C SER A 25 -6.39 -2.99 -7.13
N ALA A 26 -5.14 -3.20 -7.53
CA ALA A 26 -4.03 -2.25 -7.39
C ALA A 26 -3.75 -1.74 -5.96
N GLY A 27 -4.70 -1.83 -5.07
CA GLY A 27 -4.65 -1.28 -3.72
C GLY A 27 -5.38 0.05 -3.60
N ARG A 28 -5.22 0.70 -2.45
CA ARG A 28 -5.86 1.99 -2.18
C ARG A 28 -5.04 2.85 -1.23
N PHE A 29 -5.26 4.13 -1.32
CA PHE A 29 -4.89 5.07 -0.29
C PHE A 29 -5.97 5.10 0.78
N ASP A 30 -5.54 5.14 2.03
CA ASP A 30 -6.42 5.10 3.16
C ASP A 30 -5.88 5.91 4.34
N ILE A 31 -6.73 6.17 5.29
CA ILE A 31 -6.42 6.75 6.59
C ILE A 31 -6.76 5.76 7.71
N GLY A 32 -6.00 5.79 8.77
CA GLY A 32 -6.18 4.91 9.93
C GLY A 32 -6.08 5.66 11.24
N PRO A 33 -6.20 4.98 12.36
CA PRO A 33 -6.47 3.54 12.50
C PRO A 33 -7.91 3.16 12.18
N GLU A 34 -8.09 2.08 11.44
CA GLU A 34 -9.40 1.63 10.92
C GLU A 34 -10.46 1.41 12.01
N ARG A 35 -10.03 1.02 13.22
CA ARG A 35 -10.95 0.77 14.36
C ARG A 35 -11.31 2.03 15.16
N VAL A 36 -10.62 3.13 14.90
CA VAL A 36 -10.79 4.40 15.65
C VAL A 36 -11.56 5.41 14.83
N LEU A 37 -11.29 5.45 13.53
CA LEU A 37 -11.99 6.35 12.61
C LEU A 37 -13.37 5.79 12.26
N PRO A 38 -14.37 6.67 12.07
CA PRO A 38 -15.64 6.27 11.50
C PRO A 38 -15.46 5.60 10.13
N ARG A 39 -16.45 4.80 9.74
CA ARG A 39 -16.48 4.24 8.39
C ARG A 39 -16.53 5.38 7.37
N HIS A 40 -15.66 5.33 6.37
CA HIS A 40 -15.43 6.41 5.40
C HIS A 40 -15.39 5.85 3.97
N ASP A 41 -16.47 5.16 3.58
CA ASP A 41 -16.62 4.52 2.27
C ASP A 41 -16.46 5.50 1.11
N LEU A 42 -16.83 6.76 1.29
CA LEU A 42 -16.67 7.80 0.28
C LEU A 42 -15.19 7.99 -0.11
N LEU A 43 -14.29 7.92 0.87
CA LEU A 43 -12.85 8.03 0.62
C LEU A 43 -12.28 6.76 -0.02
N TRP A 44 -12.87 5.59 0.26
CA TRP A 44 -12.38 4.30 -0.23
C TRP A 44 -12.82 4.00 -1.65
N SER A 45 -14.11 4.10 -1.91
CA SER A 45 -14.76 3.63 -3.13
C SER A 45 -15.72 4.64 -3.75
N GLY A 46 -15.86 5.81 -3.15
CA GLY A 46 -16.67 6.89 -3.70
C GLY A 46 -16.07 7.46 -4.99
N PRO A 47 -16.84 8.25 -5.72
CA PRO A 47 -16.38 8.89 -6.92
C PRO A 47 -15.31 9.95 -6.62
N TYR A 48 -14.28 9.99 -7.46
CA TYR A 48 -13.26 11.05 -7.45
C TYR A 48 -13.43 11.92 -8.69
N THR A 49 -13.32 13.21 -8.52
CA THR A 49 -13.17 14.13 -9.65
C THR A 49 -11.73 14.05 -10.14
N GLY A 50 -11.54 13.74 -11.43
CA GLY A 50 -10.24 13.65 -12.06
C GLY A 50 -9.99 14.78 -13.02
N GLU A 51 -8.78 15.28 -13.07
CA GLU A 51 -8.31 16.28 -14.03
C GLU A 51 -6.90 15.95 -14.54
N VAL A 52 -6.64 16.21 -15.79
CA VAL A 52 -5.28 16.20 -16.37
C VAL A 52 -4.67 17.58 -16.10
N THR A 53 -3.64 17.63 -15.25
CA THR A 53 -3.03 18.89 -14.80
C THR A 53 -1.80 19.29 -15.61
N GLY A 54 -1.33 18.39 -16.47
CA GLY A 54 -0.18 18.63 -17.34
C GLY A 54 0.17 17.41 -18.18
N ASN A 55 1.21 17.56 -18.99
CA ASN A 55 1.70 16.43 -19.74
C ASN A 55 2.25 15.37 -18.78
N ARG A 56 1.64 14.16 -18.76
CA ARG A 56 1.98 13.05 -17.86
C ARG A 56 1.61 13.30 -16.38
N GLU A 57 0.68 14.20 -16.13
CA GLU A 57 0.23 14.55 -14.79
C GLU A 57 -1.29 14.49 -14.70
N ALA A 58 -1.78 13.95 -13.59
CA ALA A 58 -3.21 13.88 -13.28
C ALA A 58 -3.42 14.09 -11.78
N LYS A 59 -4.56 14.66 -11.44
CA LYS A 59 -4.99 14.85 -10.07
C LYS A 59 -6.40 14.30 -9.87
N PHE A 60 -6.62 13.65 -8.76
CA PHE A 60 -7.91 13.10 -8.36
C PHE A 60 -8.27 13.61 -6.97
N THR A 61 -9.50 14.08 -6.80
CA THR A 61 -9.99 14.63 -5.54
C THR A 61 -11.26 13.89 -5.14
N SER A 62 -11.30 13.34 -3.93
CA SER A 62 -12.49 12.69 -3.37
C SER A 62 -13.58 13.72 -3.04
N GLY A 63 -14.79 13.27 -2.81
CA GLY A 63 -15.77 14.06 -2.04
C GLY A 63 -15.25 14.36 -0.63
N LYS A 64 -15.87 15.32 0.03
CA LYS A 64 -15.67 15.56 1.47
C LYS A 64 -16.45 14.52 2.24
N ASP A 65 -15.77 13.75 3.06
CA ASP A 65 -16.42 12.73 3.89
C ASP A 65 -16.74 13.31 5.25
N GLU A 66 -18.00 13.64 5.47
CA GLU A 66 -18.46 14.29 6.69
C GLU A 66 -18.31 13.40 7.94
N ALA A 67 -18.42 12.08 7.77
CA ALA A 67 -18.32 11.12 8.87
C ALA A 67 -16.91 11.10 9.48
N SER A 68 -15.88 11.11 8.64
CA SER A 68 -14.48 11.15 9.10
C SER A 68 -13.93 12.58 9.22
N GLY A 69 -14.53 13.55 8.55
CA GLY A 69 -14.06 14.93 8.48
C GLY A 69 -12.88 15.14 7.52
N PHE A 70 -12.68 14.23 6.55
CA PHE A 70 -11.54 14.30 5.67
C PHE A 70 -11.91 14.33 4.18
N GLN A 71 -10.96 14.82 3.39
CA GLN A 71 -10.93 14.75 1.95
C GLN A 71 -9.55 14.28 1.50
N ILE A 72 -9.49 13.51 0.42
CA ILE A 72 -8.24 12.96 -0.13
C ILE A 72 -7.97 13.58 -1.51
N VAL A 73 -6.72 14.00 -1.71
CA VAL A 73 -6.21 14.41 -3.02
C VAL A 73 -5.05 13.52 -3.40
N ARG A 74 -5.04 13.04 -4.65
CA ARG A 74 -3.98 12.24 -5.25
C ARG A 74 -3.45 12.92 -6.49
N GLU A 75 -2.15 13.18 -6.52
CA GLU A 75 -1.46 13.78 -7.66
C GLU A 75 -0.49 12.73 -8.23
N PHE A 76 -0.60 12.47 -9.51
CA PHE A 76 0.21 11.47 -10.22
C PHE A 76 1.09 12.18 -11.24
N LYS A 77 2.36 11.79 -11.29
CA LYS A 77 3.32 12.31 -12.27
C LYS A 77 4.22 11.21 -12.78
N LEU A 78 4.11 10.89 -14.07
CA LEU A 78 5.03 9.98 -14.75
C LEU A 78 6.29 10.71 -15.16
N ALA A 79 7.44 10.07 -14.93
CA ALA A 79 8.72 10.59 -15.41
C ALA A 79 8.76 10.66 -16.94
N VAL A 80 9.52 11.61 -17.46
CA VAL A 80 9.72 11.74 -18.91
C VAL A 80 10.46 10.56 -19.51
N LYS A 81 11.40 10.00 -18.72
CA LYS A 81 12.18 8.81 -19.09
C LYS A 81 12.08 7.77 -17.98
N GLY A 82 12.11 6.49 -18.38
CA GLY A 82 12.03 5.36 -17.47
C GLY A 82 10.61 5.07 -16.99
N THR A 83 10.51 4.34 -15.88
CA THR A 83 9.25 3.78 -15.36
C THR A 83 8.83 4.41 -14.02
N HIS A 84 9.42 5.54 -13.65
CA HIS A 84 9.14 6.16 -12.36
C HIS A 84 7.79 6.88 -12.37
N LEU A 85 6.89 6.46 -11.49
CA LEU A 85 5.65 7.12 -11.17
C LEU A 85 5.76 7.77 -9.79
N ARG A 86 5.64 9.08 -9.73
CA ARG A 86 5.49 9.81 -8.46
C ARG A 86 4.01 9.93 -8.11
N ILE A 87 3.67 9.55 -6.90
CA ILE A 87 2.32 9.72 -6.34
C ILE A 87 2.45 10.57 -5.09
N LYS A 88 1.83 11.75 -5.10
CA LYS A 88 1.65 12.57 -3.90
C LYS A 88 0.23 12.41 -3.41
N GLN A 89 0.08 12.10 -2.14
CA GLN A 89 -1.22 11.89 -1.51
C GLN A 89 -1.36 12.87 -0.35
N THR A 90 -2.47 13.59 -0.33
CA THR A 90 -2.75 14.62 0.66
C THR A 90 -4.05 14.29 1.37
N VAL A 91 -4.03 14.28 2.69
CA VAL A 91 -5.22 14.21 3.55
C VAL A 91 -5.53 15.62 4.00
N ILE A 92 -6.72 16.08 3.74
CA ILE A 92 -7.20 17.41 4.11
C ILE A 92 -8.24 17.23 5.21
N ASN A 93 -8.01 17.85 6.36
CA ASN A 93 -9.05 17.96 7.38
C ASN A 93 -10.06 19.03 6.91
N VAL A 94 -11.28 18.62 6.65
CA VAL A 94 -12.38 19.49 6.21
C VAL A 94 -13.41 19.75 7.31
N SER A 95 -13.14 19.24 8.50
CA SER A 95 -13.95 19.51 9.70
C SER A 95 -13.39 20.71 10.49
N ASP A 96 -14.17 21.20 11.44
CA ASP A 96 -13.79 22.24 12.41
C ASP A 96 -13.03 21.68 13.63
N LYS A 97 -12.76 20.36 13.66
CA LYS A 97 -12.16 19.66 14.80
C LYS A 97 -10.71 19.26 14.51
N THR A 98 -9.88 19.31 15.53
CA THR A 98 -8.56 18.69 15.47
C THR A 98 -8.71 17.17 15.47
N SER A 99 -8.06 16.50 14.52
CA SER A 99 -8.09 15.05 14.38
C SER A 99 -6.69 14.47 14.22
N GLN A 100 -6.49 13.27 14.75
CA GLN A 100 -5.26 12.52 14.59
C GLN A 100 -5.53 11.32 13.66
N VAL A 101 -4.75 11.21 12.61
CA VAL A 101 -4.83 10.10 11.66
C VAL A 101 -3.46 9.56 11.34
N CYS A 102 -3.39 8.30 10.98
CA CYS A 102 -2.20 7.73 10.37
C CYS A 102 -2.44 7.49 8.87
N TYR A 103 -1.36 7.57 8.13
CA TYR A 103 -1.33 7.19 6.74
C TYR A 103 -1.38 5.67 6.62
N TRP A 104 -2.29 5.17 5.79
CA TRP A 104 -2.42 3.75 5.53
C TRP A 104 -2.60 3.50 4.02
N CYS A 105 -1.53 3.11 3.36
CA CYS A 105 -1.55 2.81 1.94
C CYS A 105 -1.41 1.31 1.70
N ARG A 106 -2.09 0.82 0.69
CA ARG A 106 -1.99 -0.57 0.23
C ARG A 106 -1.68 -0.59 -1.25
N THR A 107 -0.76 -1.46 -1.63
CA THR A 107 -0.48 -1.79 -3.02
C THR A 107 -0.62 -3.29 -3.18
N PHE A 108 -1.47 -3.73 -4.11
CA PHE A 108 -1.63 -5.13 -4.45
C PHE A 108 -0.84 -5.45 -5.71
N VAL A 109 -0.03 -6.47 -5.64
CA VAL A 109 0.78 -7.00 -6.73
C VAL A 109 0.44 -8.47 -6.95
N HIS A 110 0.85 -9.03 -8.08
CA HIS A 110 0.67 -10.47 -8.33
C HIS A 110 1.43 -11.29 -7.29
N GLY A 111 0.85 -12.40 -6.85
CA GLY A 111 1.47 -13.30 -5.87
C GLY A 111 2.70 -14.03 -6.39
N GLN A 112 3.28 -14.90 -5.56
CA GLN A 112 4.42 -15.80 -5.84
C GLN A 112 5.77 -15.10 -6.08
N GLY A 113 5.86 -13.79 -5.91
CA GLY A 113 7.13 -13.06 -5.97
C GLY A 113 7.87 -13.04 -4.63
N ILE A 114 8.90 -12.21 -4.59
CA ILE A 114 9.75 -11.99 -3.42
C ILE A 114 9.57 -10.55 -2.94
N CYS A 115 9.14 -10.39 -1.69
CA CYS A 115 9.15 -9.08 -1.06
C CYS A 115 10.51 -8.84 -0.41
N VAL A 116 11.12 -7.70 -0.70
CA VAL A 116 12.43 -7.29 -0.17
C VAL A 116 12.24 -6.08 0.71
N VAL A 117 12.56 -6.20 1.99
CA VAL A 117 12.46 -5.12 2.96
C VAL A 117 13.85 -4.83 3.52
N PRO A 118 14.41 -3.62 3.33
CA PRO A 118 15.72 -3.30 3.88
C PRO A 118 15.70 -3.27 5.40
N VAL A 119 16.73 -3.80 6.01
CA VAL A 119 16.95 -3.75 7.46
C VAL A 119 17.65 -2.44 7.80
N THR A 120 17.16 -1.75 8.82
CA THR A 120 17.86 -0.60 9.39
C THR A 120 18.53 -0.99 10.71
N GLU A 121 19.62 -0.29 11.07
CA GLU A 121 20.39 -0.56 12.27
C GLU A 121 19.50 -0.60 13.51
N TYR A 122 18.68 0.44 13.69
CA TYR A 122 17.69 0.49 14.75
C TYR A 122 16.44 -0.30 14.38
N SER A 123 16.05 -1.22 15.23
CA SER A 123 14.77 -1.92 15.16
C SER A 123 14.36 -2.33 16.57
N ARG A 124 13.08 -2.15 16.89
CA ARG A 124 12.47 -2.65 18.13
C ARG A 124 12.17 -4.15 18.07
N MET A 125 12.33 -4.75 16.89
CA MET A 125 12.03 -6.15 16.63
C MET A 125 13.32 -6.95 16.57
N PRO A 126 13.54 -7.95 17.46
CA PRO A 126 14.79 -8.70 17.52
C PRO A 126 15.22 -9.33 16.19
N ARG A 127 14.22 -9.82 15.43
CA ARG A 127 14.45 -10.40 14.09
C ARG A 127 14.13 -9.41 12.95
N LYS A 128 14.10 -8.11 13.22
CA LYS A 128 13.80 -7.04 12.24
C LYS A 128 12.41 -7.14 11.62
N HIS A 129 11.59 -8.07 12.09
CA HIS A 129 10.18 -8.23 11.71
C HIS A 129 9.41 -8.93 12.81
N VAL A 130 8.10 -8.85 12.74
CA VAL A 130 7.15 -9.59 13.58
C VAL A 130 6.11 -10.26 12.70
N ILE A 131 5.48 -11.31 13.24
CA ILE A 131 4.33 -11.96 12.64
C ILE A 131 3.08 -11.68 13.50
N TYR A 132 2.01 -11.24 12.87
CA TYR A 132 0.70 -11.17 13.52
C TYR A 132 0.04 -12.54 13.43
N GLU A 133 -0.14 -13.19 14.58
CA GLU A 133 -0.74 -14.51 14.68
C GLU A 133 -2.27 -14.42 14.47
N ASN A 134 -3.03 -14.52 15.55
CA ASN A 134 -4.48 -14.41 15.52
C ASN A 134 -4.94 -13.14 16.26
N GLY A 135 -5.76 -12.34 15.60
CA GLY A 135 -6.28 -11.11 16.21
C GLY A 135 -5.18 -10.09 16.52
N THR A 136 -4.95 -9.82 17.81
CA THR A 136 -3.98 -8.83 18.29
C THR A 136 -2.65 -9.44 18.75
N THR A 137 -2.52 -10.76 18.72
CA THR A 137 -1.30 -11.46 19.15
C THR A 137 -0.15 -11.20 18.16
N VAL A 138 0.97 -10.72 18.69
CA VAL A 138 2.18 -10.42 17.90
C VAL A 138 3.32 -11.33 18.35
N ASN A 139 3.87 -12.08 17.42
CA ASN A 139 5.06 -12.90 17.64
C ASN A 139 6.31 -12.08 17.29
N PHE A 140 7.13 -11.75 18.28
CA PHE A 140 8.37 -10.97 18.12
C PHE A 140 9.60 -11.83 17.79
N LEU A 141 9.50 -13.14 17.90
CA LEU A 141 10.56 -14.10 17.55
C LEU A 141 10.05 -15.10 16.51
N PRO A 142 9.54 -14.63 15.37
CA PRO A 142 8.93 -15.53 14.40
C PRO A 142 9.96 -16.41 13.71
N GLU A 143 9.51 -17.61 13.37
CA GLU A 143 10.23 -18.56 12.53
C GLU A 143 9.32 -19.01 11.39
N ASP A 144 9.76 -18.77 10.17
CA ASP A 144 9.06 -19.16 8.96
C ASP A 144 10.09 -19.44 7.86
N GLU A 145 10.01 -20.60 7.22
CA GLU A 145 10.93 -21.01 6.16
C GLU A 145 10.89 -20.09 4.91
N LYS A 146 9.79 -19.36 4.74
CA LYS A 146 9.61 -18.39 3.67
C LYS A 146 10.20 -17.02 3.97
N ILE A 147 10.74 -16.84 5.17
CA ILE A 147 11.31 -15.57 5.61
C ILE A 147 12.78 -15.77 5.93
N SER A 148 13.64 -15.08 5.23
CA SER A 148 15.09 -15.10 5.45
C SER A 148 15.64 -13.70 5.62
N GLN A 149 16.77 -13.59 6.32
CA GLN A 149 17.52 -12.33 6.44
C GLN A 149 18.87 -12.50 5.80
N ARG A 150 19.17 -11.68 4.79
CA ARG A 150 20.45 -11.72 4.05
C ARG A 150 20.89 -10.30 3.69
N GLU A 151 22.19 -10.03 3.82
CA GLU A 151 22.85 -8.82 3.29
C GLU A 151 22.12 -7.51 3.59
N GLY A 152 21.56 -7.37 4.79
CA GLY A 152 20.82 -6.16 5.17
C GLY A 152 19.36 -6.11 4.71
N PHE A 153 18.78 -7.24 4.27
CA PHE A 153 17.39 -7.32 3.87
C PHE A 153 16.66 -8.45 4.59
N VAL A 154 15.38 -8.26 4.83
CA VAL A 154 14.43 -9.35 5.06
C VAL A 154 13.77 -9.68 3.74
N LEU A 155 13.84 -10.95 3.35
CA LEU A 155 13.24 -11.49 2.14
C LEU A 155 12.04 -12.35 2.53
N VAL A 156 10.89 -12.12 1.90
CA VAL A 156 9.69 -12.94 2.05
C VAL A 156 9.38 -13.61 0.72
N GLU A 157 9.57 -14.92 0.65
CA GLU A 157 9.46 -15.73 -0.58
C GLU A 157 8.11 -16.48 -0.60
N GLY A 158 7.16 -15.96 -1.38
CA GLY A 158 5.82 -16.53 -1.45
C GLY A 158 5.01 -16.30 -0.17
N PRO A 159 3.85 -16.95 -0.02
CA PRO A 159 3.03 -16.75 1.17
C PRO A 159 3.69 -17.41 2.39
N PRO A 160 3.99 -16.66 3.47
CA PRO A 160 4.39 -17.24 4.74
C PRO A 160 3.19 -17.94 5.41
N ARG A 161 3.45 -18.76 6.43
CA ARG A 161 2.38 -19.47 7.18
C ARG A 161 1.33 -18.52 7.74
N LYS A 162 1.77 -17.33 8.16
CA LYS A 162 0.91 -16.23 8.61
C LYS A 162 1.16 -15.02 7.71
N PRO A 163 0.15 -14.57 6.97
CA PRO A 163 0.37 -13.63 5.89
C PRO A 163 0.58 -12.18 6.34
N LYS A 164 0.34 -11.86 7.62
CA LYS A 164 0.47 -10.50 8.13
C LYS A 164 1.78 -10.33 8.89
N LEU A 165 2.68 -9.58 8.29
CA LEU A 165 3.99 -9.23 8.83
C LEU A 165 4.04 -7.76 9.22
N GLY A 166 4.90 -7.42 10.17
CA GLY A 166 5.20 -6.04 10.56
C GLY A 166 6.69 -5.79 10.49
N PHE A 167 7.05 -4.61 10.00
CA PHE A 167 8.43 -4.13 9.90
C PHE A 167 8.52 -2.71 10.46
N ASP A 168 9.63 -2.37 11.07
CA ASP A 168 9.93 -1.01 11.55
C ASP A 168 11.14 -0.38 10.85
N SER A 169 11.43 -0.86 9.64
CA SER A 169 12.48 -0.30 8.79
C SER A 169 12.23 1.18 8.50
N LYS A 170 13.30 1.97 8.64
CA LYS A 170 13.30 3.42 8.33
C LYS A 170 13.96 3.74 6.99
N ALA A 171 14.22 2.74 6.16
CA ALA A 171 14.85 2.93 4.86
C ALA A 171 13.99 3.73 3.86
N GLY A 172 12.68 3.79 4.10
CA GLY A 172 11.75 4.56 3.26
C GLY A 172 11.40 3.90 1.94
N TRP A 173 11.79 2.64 1.72
CA TRP A 173 11.44 1.89 0.52
C TRP A 173 11.32 0.39 0.82
N MET A 174 10.64 -0.29 -0.05
CA MET A 174 10.60 -1.75 -0.17
C MET A 174 10.50 -2.11 -1.65
N ALA A 175 10.86 -3.32 -2.01
CA ALA A 175 10.73 -3.81 -3.38
C ALA A 175 9.94 -5.12 -3.42
N TYR A 176 9.35 -5.37 -4.56
CA TYR A 176 8.72 -6.63 -4.87
C TYR A 176 9.21 -7.14 -6.23
N LEU A 177 9.81 -8.31 -6.23
CA LEU A 177 10.30 -8.99 -7.41
C LEU A 177 9.24 -9.98 -7.89
N MET A 178 8.54 -9.63 -8.96
CA MET A 178 7.62 -10.57 -9.61
C MET A 178 8.42 -11.67 -10.30
N ARG A 179 7.99 -12.91 -10.14
CA ARG A 179 8.50 -14.00 -10.99
C ARG A 179 7.79 -13.90 -12.35
N ASN A 180 8.57 -13.74 -13.39
CA ASN A 180 8.06 -13.91 -14.74
C ASN A 180 8.12 -15.41 -15.03
N ASP A 181 7.03 -16.10 -14.81
CA ASP A 181 6.83 -17.42 -15.39
C ASP A 181 6.55 -17.22 -16.89
N GLN A 182 7.62 -17.11 -17.67
CA GLN A 182 7.61 -17.25 -19.13
C GLN A 182 8.11 -18.64 -19.50
#